data_fa0f76df3c6b1bc7932f327fb90c27c3
#
_entry.id   fa0f76df3c6b1bc7932f327fb90c27c3
#
_cell.length_a   1.000
_cell.length_b   1.000
_cell.length_c   1.000
_cell.angle_alpha   90.00
_cell.angle_beta   90.00
_cell.angle_gamma   90.00
#
_symmetry.space_group_name_H-M   'P 1'
#
loop_
_entity.id
_entity.type
_entity.pdbx_description
1 polymer ?
#
loop_
_entity_poly.entity_id
_entity_poly.type
_entity_poly.pdbx_seq_one_letter_code
_entity_poly.pdbx_strand_id
1 'polypeptide(L)'
;MSDFVNNFWSGYIVVLTVAGLILCVALLMAMSTKRKPAGTKPELHGHVWDEDLAEYNNPLPRWWIGLFYLTIVFAVVYLVLYPGLGSYAGVWKWTSSNQYQSETQMAETRYGPTFNRYLEQGLAVVAEDPAARAIGERLFLTYCSQCHGSDAGGGIGFPSLRDKDWLYGGEPETIKASIMDGRNGVMPALGSAVGGPEGATQVANYVMSLSGRPHDTIKAVFGKDKFVVCAACHGSDGKGNKALGAPNLTDDIWLYGGSQDAIVETILNGRKGQMPAHKDFLGEAKAHVLAAYVYSLSVEPGVAPSQKAYGAPQQSLEKK
;
A
#
# COMPACT_ATOMS: atom_id res chain seq x y z
N MET A 1 6.41 2.96 -25.92
CA MET A 1 6.14 4.15 -26.74
C MET A 1 5.11 4.98 -26.00
N SER A 2 5.22 6.32 -26.05
CA SER A 2 4.14 7.16 -25.56
C SER A 2 2.92 6.92 -26.45
N ASP A 3 1.81 6.50 -25.85
CA ASP A 3 0.57 6.20 -26.58
C ASP A 3 -0.15 7.50 -26.91
N PHE A 4 0.30 8.15 -27.99
CA PHE A 4 -0.42 9.29 -28.54
C PHE A 4 -1.65 8.80 -29.29
N VAL A 5 -2.80 9.41 -29.03
CA VAL A 5 -4.09 9.09 -29.67
C VAL A 5 -4.01 9.27 -31.20
N ASN A 6 -3.16 10.21 -31.67
CA ASN A 6 -2.88 10.43 -33.07
C ASN A 6 -1.56 11.19 -33.29
N ASN A 7 -1.11 11.27 -34.54
CA ASN A 7 0.14 11.94 -34.93
C ASN A 7 0.16 13.45 -34.67
N PHE A 8 -1.00 14.10 -34.55
CA PHE A 8 -1.09 15.53 -34.25
C PHE A 8 -0.41 15.85 -32.92
N TRP A 9 -0.72 15.12 -31.87
CA TRP A 9 -0.15 15.36 -30.54
C TRP A 9 1.36 15.09 -30.49
N SER A 10 1.82 14.07 -31.21
CA SER A 10 3.26 13.82 -31.36
C SER A 10 3.96 15.01 -32.02
N GLY A 11 3.41 15.49 -33.17
CA GLY A 11 3.95 16.67 -33.88
C GLY A 11 3.90 17.94 -33.02
N TYR A 12 2.80 18.16 -32.31
CA TYR A 12 2.64 19.31 -31.40
C TYR A 12 3.75 19.36 -30.34
N ILE A 13 4.06 18.24 -29.68
CA ILE A 13 5.13 18.17 -28.68
C ILE A 13 6.49 18.43 -29.32
N VAL A 14 6.77 17.83 -30.48
CA VAL A 14 8.05 18.03 -31.17
C VAL A 14 8.25 19.50 -31.53
N VAL A 15 7.24 20.12 -32.12
CA VAL A 15 7.32 21.53 -32.55
C VAL A 15 7.54 22.46 -31.36
N LEU A 16 6.77 22.30 -30.28
CA LEU A 16 6.92 23.15 -29.09
C LEU A 16 8.28 22.95 -28.40
N THR A 17 8.75 21.72 -28.30
CA THR A 17 10.04 21.43 -27.66
C THR A 17 11.19 22.02 -28.47
N VAL A 18 11.23 21.79 -29.78
CA VAL A 18 12.29 22.32 -30.66
C VAL A 18 12.22 23.85 -30.74
N ALA A 19 11.04 24.44 -30.91
CA ALA A 19 10.86 25.87 -30.92
C ALA A 19 11.27 26.50 -29.57
N GLY A 20 10.96 25.88 -28.43
CA GLY A 20 11.38 26.32 -27.12
C GLY A 20 12.90 26.33 -26.97
N LEU A 21 13.62 25.29 -27.40
CA LEU A 21 15.08 25.25 -27.40
C LEU A 21 15.70 26.34 -28.29
N ILE A 22 15.16 26.49 -29.49
CA ILE A 22 15.61 27.56 -30.41
C ILE A 22 15.39 28.93 -29.78
N LEU A 23 14.21 29.17 -29.20
CA LEU A 23 13.89 30.42 -28.53
C LEU A 23 14.82 30.71 -27.36
N CYS A 24 15.16 29.70 -26.54
CA CYS A 24 16.14 29.86 -25.46
C CYS A 24 17.50 30.31 -25.98
N VAL A 25 18.00 29.73 -27.07
CA VAL A 25 19.26 30.12 -27.70
C VAL A 25 19.14 31.55 -28.26
N ALA A 26 18.06 31.87 -28.99
CA ALA A 26 17.82 33.17 -29.57
C ALA A 26 17.77 34.29 -28.49
N LEU A 27 17.04 34.01 -27.39
CA LEU A 27 16.98 34.95 -26.26
C LEU A 27 18.37 35.18 -25.61
N LEU A 28 19.13 34.11 -25.37
CA LEU A 28 20.49 34.26 -24.86
C LEU A 28 21.37 35.14 -25.79
N MET A 29 21.29 34.91 -27.10
CA MET A 29 22.06 35.67 -28.05
C MET A 29 21.58 37.14 -28.14
N ALA A 30 20.26 37.37 -28.13
CA ALA A 30 19.69 38.71 -28.24
C ALA A 30 19.87 39.57 -26.96
N MET A 31 19.73 38.92 -25.78
CA MET A 31 19.75 39.62 -24.50
C MET A 31 21.16 39.67 -23.86
N SER A 32 22.14 38.99 -24.43
CA SER A 32 23.52 39.05 -23.95
C SER A 32 24.15 40.37 -24.34
N THR A 33 24.30 41.27 -23.38
CA THR A 33 25.03 42.55 -23.57
C THR A 33 26.52 42.32 -23.78
N LYS A 34 27.13 43.05 -24.71
CA LYS A 34 28.59 43.04 -24.93
C LYS A 34 29.29 43.62 -23.69
N ARG A 35 30.32 42.92 -23.20
CA ARG A 35 31.16 43.41 -22.12
C ARG A 35 31.88 44.67 -22.53
N LYS A 36 31.78 45.69 -21.70
CA LYS A 36 32.56 46.90 -21.82
C LYS A 36 33.95 46.75 -21.14
N PRO A 37 34.97 47.55 -21.52
CA PRO A 37 36.27 47.53 -20.84
C PRO A 37 36.15 47.73 -19.34
N ALA A 38 37.09 47.18 -18.57
CA ALA A 38 37.12 47.34 -17.12
C ALA A 38 37.16 48.81 -16.72
N GLY A 39 36.30 49.21 -15.77
CA GLY A 39 36.21 50.62 -15.31
C GLY A 39 35.14 51.47 -16.00
N THR A 40 34.48 51.01 -17.06
CA THR A 40 33.35 51.73 -17.65
C THR A 40 32.08 51.45 -16.87
N LYS A 41 31.32 52.48 -16.48
CA LYS A 41 30.01 52.31 -15.85
C LYS A 41 29.01 51.67 -16.83
N PRO A 42 28.23 50.70 -16.41
CA PRO A 42 27.17 50.16 -17.25
C PRO A 42 26.13 51.24 -17.57
N GLU A 43 25.51 51.16 -18.74
CA GLU A 43 24.41 52.04 -19.11
C GLU A 43 23.16 51.66 -18.31
N LEU A 44 22.25 52.58 -18.10
CA LEU A 44 20.95 52.33 -17.52
C LEU A 44 20.07 51.59 -18.55
N HIS A 45 19.17 50.75 -18.10
CA HIS A 45 18.30 49.97 -18.95
C HIS A 45 17.18 50.78 -19.63
N GLY A 46 17.09 52.10 -19.29
CA GLY A 46 16.10 53.03 -19.86
C GLY A 46 14.69 52.93 -19.24
N HIS A 47 14.50 52.07 -18.31
CA HIS A 47 13.28 51.97 -17.51
C HIS A 47 13.51 52.49 -16.10
N VAL A 48 12.56 53.29 -15.60
CA VAL A 48 12.61 53.85 -14.23
C VAL A 48 11.38 53.33 -13.47
N TRP A 49 11.63 52.76 -12.30
CA TRP A 49 10.61 52.29 -11.37
C TRP A 49 10.50 53.31 -10.23
N ASP A 50 9.31 53.47 -9.67
CA ASP A 50 9.06 54.28 -8.47
C ASP A 50 9.72 55.70 -8.53
N GLU A 51 9.67 56.37 -9.70
CA GLU A 51 10.13 57.70 -10.01
C GLU A 51 11.68 57.87 -10.10
N ASP A 52 12.48 57.10 -9.36
CA ASP A 52 13.93 57.29 -9.27
C ASP A 52 14.77 56.00 -9.35
N LEU A 53 14.17 54.82 -9.26
CA LEU A 53 14.90 53.58 -9.30
C LEU A 53 15.16 53.12 -10.74
N ALA A 54 16.41 53.17 -11.16
CA ALA A 54 16.85 52.75 -12.49
C ALA A 54 17.82 51.57 -12.43
N GLU A 55 17.64 50.61 -13.35
CA GLU A 55 18.48 49.41 -13.42
C GLU A 55 19.67 49.58 -14.34
N TYR A 56 20.83 49.09 -13.94
CA TYR A 56 22.02 49.00 -14.77
C TYR A 56 21.97 47.80 -15.70
N ASN A 57 22.24 48.01 -16.99
CA ASN A 57 22.36 46.95 -17.98
C ASN A 57 23.72 46.24 -17.85
N ASN A 58 23.83 45.39 -16.81
CA ASN A 58 25.03 44.61 -16.54
C ASN A 58 25.07 43.34 -17.41
N PRO A 59 26.23 43.00 -17.99
CA PRO A 59 26.38 41.75 -18.72
C PRO A 59 26.23 40.57 -17.78
N LEU A 60 25.57 39.51 -18.25
CA LEU A 60 25.42 38.28 -17.51
C LEU A 60 26.78 37.67 -17.11
N PRO A 61 26.89 37.05 -15.93
CA PRO A 61 28.09 36.33 -15.51
C PRO A 61 28.49 35.25 -16.51
N ARG A 62 29.79 35.11 -16.82
CA ARG A 62 30.26 34.09 -17.80
C ARG A 62 29.88 32.66 -17.40
N TRP A 63 30.03 32.37 -16.11
CA TRP A 63 29.69 31.04 -15.60
C TRP A 63 28.19 30.73 -15.79
N TRP A 64 27.30 31.70 -15.61
CA TRP A 64 25.88 31.56 -15.78
C TRP A 64 25.50 31.27 -17.25
N ILE A 65 26.06 32.06 -18.19
CA ILE A 65 25.87 31.86 -19.62
C ILE A 65 26.39 30.46 -20.02
N GLY A 66 27.60 30.10 -19.54
CA GLY A 66 28.18 28.78 -19.80
C GLY A 66 27.32 27.65 -19.26
N LEU A 67 26.77 27.78 -18.04
CA LEU A 67 25.88 26.83 -17.44
C LEU A 67 24.58 26.67 -18.26
N PHE A 68 23.99 27.78 -18.71
CA PHE A 68 22.79 27.75 -19.51
C PHE A 68 23.01 27.07 -20.87
N TYR A 69 24.09 27.34 -21.58
CA TYR A 69 24.43 26.59 -22.79
C TYR A 69 24.67 25.13 -22.51
N LEU A 70 25.30 24.77 -21.40
CA LEU A 70 25.49 23.39 -20.99
C LEU A 70 24.14 22.65 -20.78
N THR A 71 23.17 23.33 -20.17
CA THR A 71 21.81 22.73 -20.00
C THR A 71 21.10 22.53 -21.34
N ILE A 72 21.26 23.42 -22.31
CA ILE A 72 20.71 23.25 -23.67
C ILE A 72 21.38 22.05 -24.36
N VAL A 73 22.71 21.95 -24.30
CA VAL A 73 23.45 20.81 -24.86
C VAL A 73 22.99 19.52 -24.20
N PHE A 74 22.88 19.51 -22.87
CA PHE A 74 22.35 18.36 -22.13
C PHE A 74 20.93 17.99 -22.61
N ALA A 75 20.03 18.98 -22.76
CA ALA A 75 18.67 18.73 -23.22
C ALA A 75 18.64 18.10 -24.62
N VAL A 76 19.46 18.59 -25.55
CA VAL A 76 19.56 18.01 -26.90
C VAL A 76 20.09 16.57 -26.86
N VAL A 77 21.17 16.32 -26.11
CA VAL A 77 21.72 14.98 -25.93
C VAL A 77 20.70 14.04 -25.29
N TYR A 78 20.00 14.51 -24.25
CA TYR A 78 18.96 13.74 -23.58
C TYR A 78 17.83 13.37 -24.54
N LEU A 79 17.33 14.32 -25.34
CA LEU A 79 16.23 14.08 -26.30
C LEU A 79 16.63 13.14 -27.46
N VAL A 80 17.92 13.05 -27.77
CA VAL A 80 18.43 12.05 -28.74
C VAL A 80 18.48 10.66 -28.11
N LEU A 81 18.94 10.56 -26.86
CA LEU A 81 19.16 9.29 -26.19
C LEU A 81 17.87 8.67 -25.63
N TYR A 82 17.03 9.50 -25.02
CA TYR A 82 15.80 9.09 -24.33
C TYR A 82 14.53 9.52 -25.09
N PRO A 83 13.39 8.88 -24.85
CA PRO A 83 12.12 9.33 -25.41
C PRO A 83 11.73 10.68 -24.79
N GLY A 84 11.37 11.64 -25.62
CA GLY A 84 10.97 13.00 -25.24
C GLY A 84 10.50 13.84 -26.41
N LEU A 85 10.68 13.35 -27.64
CA LEU A 85 10.23 14.00 -28.88
C LEU A 85 9.05 13.21 -29.48
N GLY A 86 7.87 13.39 -28.91
CA GLY A 86 6.65 12.77 -29.43
C GLY A 86 6.78 11.24 -29.50
N SER A 87 6.56 10.67 -30.70
CA SER A 87 6.66 9.22 -30.93
C SER A 87 8.09 8.70 -31.09
N TYR A 88 9.12 9.56 -31.04
CA TYR A 88 10.51 9.14 -31.11
C TYR A 88 10.91 8.41 -29.83
N ALA A 89 11.36 7.16 -29.97
CA ALA A 89 11.68 6.29 -28.84
C ALA A 89 13.03 6.56 -28.18
N GLY A 90 13.84 7.45 -28.75
CA GLY A 90 15.24 7.64 -28.35
C GLY A 90 16.15 6.49 -28.80
N VAL A 91 17.46 6.72 -28.80
CA VAL A 91 18.45 5.69 -29.15
C VAL A 91 18.38 4.50 -28.19
N TRP A 92 18.22 4.76 -26.90
CA TRP A 92 18.16 3.71 -25.88
C TRP A 92 16.79 3.07 -25.71
N LYS A 93 15.75 3.59 -26.37
CA LYS A 93 14.36 3.06 -26.30
C LYS A 93 13.90 2.82 -24.87
N TRP A 94 14.42 3.62 -23.92
CA TRP A 94 14.12 3.49 -22.51
C TRP A 94 12.67 3.90 -22.22
N THR A 95 11.97 3.12 -21.44
CA THR A 95 10.69 3.48 -20.85
C THR A 95 10.64 2.96 -19.41
N SER A 96 9.88 3.63 -18.54
CA SER A 96 9.64 3.15 -17.18
C SER A 96 9.01 1.75 -17.15
N SER A 97 8.13 1.45 -18.11
CA SER A 97 7.51 0.13 -18.25
C SER A 97 8.54 -0.95 -18.62
N ASN A 98 9.44 -0.68 -19.57
CA ASN A 98 10.48 -1.64 -19.96
C ASN A 98 11.48 -1.87 -18.82
N GLN A 99 11.82 -0.80 -18.09
CA GLN A 99 12.68 -0.91 -16.91
C GLN A 99 12.02 -1.78 -15.85
N TYR A 100 10.76 -1.48 -15.48
CA TYR A 100 10.00 -2.26 -14.53
C TYR A 100 9.90 -3.74 -14.91
N GLN A 101 9.58 -4.03 -16.19
CA GLN A 101 9.52 -5.41 -16.68
C GLN A 101 10.86 -6.12 -16.58
N SER A 102 11.96 -5.44 -16.95
CA SER A 102 13.31 -6.00 -16.84
C SER A 102 13.69 -6.28 -15.39
N GLU A 103 13.43 -5.34 -14.48
CA GLU A 103 13.71 -5.50 -13.05
C GLU A 103 12.88 -6.63 -12.44
N THR A 104 11.59 -6.71 -12.79
CA THR A 104 10.71 -7.79 -12.34
C THR A 104 11.17 -9.14 -12.85
N GLN A 105 11.57 -9.23 -14.12
CA GLN A 105 12.09 -10.47 -14.73
C GLN A 105 13.41 -10.91 -14.09
N MET A 106 14.32 -9.97 -13.83
CA MET A 106 15.55 -10.25 -13.09
C MET A 106 15.28 -10.75 -11.67
N ALA A 107 14.32 -10.11 -10.97
CA ALA A 107 13.90 -10.54 -9.64
C ALA A 107 13.29 -11.94 -9.66
N GLU A 108 12.43 -12.25 -10.63
CA GLU A 108 11.83 -13.57 -10.78
C GLU A 108 12.89 -14.64 -11.11
N THR A 109 13.83 -14.34 -12.00
CA THR A 109 14.93 -15.27 -12.31
C THR A 109 15.80 -15.54 -11.09
N ARG A 110 16.04 -14.53 -10.25
CA ARG A 110 16.91 -14.65 -9.07
C ARG A 110 16.22 -15.32 -7.88
N TYR A 111 14.98 -14.97 -7.62
CA TYR A 111 14.26 -15.36 -6.39
C TYR A 111 13.16 -16.40 -6.65
N GLY A 112 12.63 -16.49 -7.86
CA GLY A 112 11.59 -17.44 -8.24
C GLY A 112 11.90 -18.88 -7.85
N PRO A 113 13.11 -19.42 -8.11
CA PRO A 113 13.46 -20.78 -7.72
C PRO A 113 13.32 -21.05 -6.21
N THR A 114 13.61 -20.06 -5.37
CA THR A 114 13.44 -20.20 -3.90
C THR A 114 11.97 -20.32 -3.53
N PHE A 115 11.11 -19.46 -4.07
CA PHE A 115 9.69 -19.49 -3.78
C PHE A 115 9.02 -20.75 -4.36
N ASN A 116 9.38 -21.17 -5.57
CA ASN A 116 8.82 -22.35 -6.20
C ASN A 116 9.19 -23.63 -5.43
N ARG A 117 10.40 -23.74 -4.89
CA ARG A 117 10.79 -24.83 -4.00
C ARG A 117 9.88 -24.94 -2.79
N TYR A 118 9.46 -23.81 -2.18
CA TYR A 118 8.53 -23.82 -1.06
C TYR A 118 7.11 -24.15 -1.50
N LEU A 119 6.71 -23.71 -2.69
CA LEU A 119 5.38 -24.00 -3.22
C LEU A 119 5.11 -25.52 -3.41
N GLU A 120 6.17 -26.29 -3.66
CA GLU A 120 6.11 -27.76 -3.81
C GLU A 120 5.98 -28.50 -2.46
N GLN A 121 6.13 -27.79 -1.34
CA GLN A 121 6.05 -28.35 0.01
C GLN A 121 4.71 -28.01 0.67
N GLY A 122 4.24 -28.89 1.57
CA GLY A 122 3.06 -28.59 2.37
C GLY A 122 3.26 -27.37 3.29
N LEU A 123 2.25 -26.54 3.42
CA LEU A 123 2.30 -25.29 4.20
C LEU A 123 2.78 -25.50 5.64
N ALA A 124 2.33 -26.57 6.31
CA ALA A 124 2.77 -26.87 7.67
C ALA A 124 4.29 -27.12 7.75
N VAL A 125 4.86 -27.79 6.74
CA VAL A 125 6.31 -28.04 6.67
C VAL A 125 7.07 -26.75 6.41
N VAL A 126 6.57 -25.91 5.50
CA VAL A 126 7.17 -24.56 5.23
C VAL A 126 7.12 -23.67 6.46
N ALA A 127 6.09 -23.78 7.28
CA ALA A 127 5.95 -23.03 8.54
C ALA A 127 7.01 -23.37 9.59
N GLU A 128 7.60 -24.57 9.53
CA GLU A 128 8.66 -25.00 10.42
C GLU A 128 10.07 -24.53 9.95
N ASP A 129 10.22 -24.19 8.65
CA ASP A 129 11.50 -23.73 8.11
C ASP A 129 11.82 -22.29 8.55
N PRO A 130 12.89 -22.05 9.34
CA PRO A 130 13.27 -20.71 9.78
C PRO A 130 13.57 -19.74 8.63
N ALA A 131 14.09 -20.22 7.50
CA ALA A 131 14.39 -19.39 6.33
C ALA A 131 13.11 -18.95 5.62
N ALA A 132 12.13 -19.86 5.49
CA ALA A 132 10.81 -19.53 4.97
C ALA A 132 10.09 -18.54 5.89
N ARG A 133 10.12 -18.73 7.20
CA ARG A 133 9.55 -17.79 8.18
C ARG A 133 10.16 -16.39 8.05
N ALA A 134 11.48 -16.28 7.94
CA ALA A 134 12.16 -14.99 7.77
C ALA A 134 11.79 -14.29 6.44
N ILE A 135 11.51 -15.04 5.38
CA ILE A 135 10.99 -14.50 4.12
C ILE A 135 9.54 -14.06 4.29
N GLY A 136 8.70 -14.90 4.90
CA GLY A 136 7.31 -14.62 5.18
C GLY A 136 7.12 -13.39 6.07
N GLU A 137 7.95 -13.24 7.12
CA GLU A 137 7.99 -12.06 7.99
C GLU A 137 8.22 -10.77 7.19
N ARG A 138 9.21 -10.75 6.30
CA ARG A 138 9.48 -9.57 5.45
C ARG A 138 8.32 -9.25 4.52
N LEU A 139 7.70 -10.26 3.92
CA LEU A 139 6.48 -10.07 3.11
C LEU A 139 5.34 -9.52 3.95
N PHE A 140 5.13 -10.06 5.14
CA PHE A 140 4.11 -9.61 6.09
C PHE A 140 4.30 -8.14 6.48
N LEU A 141 5.52 -7.77 6.90
CA LEU A 141 5.86 -6.40 7.28
C LEU A 141 5.70 -5.41 6.11
N THR A 142 5.89 -5.87 4.88
CA THR A 142 5.75 -5.03 3.68
C THR A 142 4.29 -4.82 3.27
N TYR A 143 3.47 -5.86 3.33
CA TYR A 143 2.14 -5.84 2.69
C TYR A 143 0.96 -5.96 3.65
N CYS A 144 1.17 -6.49 4.86
CA CYS A 144 0.09 -6.87 5.77
C CYS A 144 0.06 -6.04 7.06
N SER A 145 1.23 -5.58 7.52
CA SER A 145 1.40 -4.91 8.80
C SER A 145 0.61 -3.61 8.93
N GLN A 146 0.29 -2.93 7.83
CA GLN A 146 -0.51 -1.70 7.85
C GLN A 146 -1.90 -1.93 8.45
N CYS A 147 -2.50 -3.11 8.21
CA CYS A 147 -3.81 -3.46 8.72
C CYS A 147 -3.73 -4.36 9.96
N HIS A 148 -2.84 -5.37 9.94
CA HIS A 148 -2.77 -6.38 11.01
C HIS A 148 -1.77 -6.04 12.12
N GLY A 149 -1.11 -4.87 12.06
CA GLY A 149 -0.05 -4.50 12.99
C GLY A 149 1.28 -5.17 12.65
N SER A 150 2.40 -4.54 13.01
CA SER A 150 3.75 -5.09 12.78
C SER A 150 4.02 -6.35 13.63
N ASP A 151 3.29 -6.48 14.73
CA ASP A 151 3.32 -7.64 15.63
C ASP A 151 2.25 -8.68 15.28
N ALA A 152 1.48 -8.46 14.21
CA ALA A 152 0.35 -9.26 13.78
C ALA A 152 -0.81 -9.36 14.82
N GLY A 153 -0.83 -8.44 15.80
CA GLY A 153 -1.83 -8.38 16.87
C GLY A 153 -3.18 -7.80 16.44
N GLY A 154 -3.28 -7.28 15.22
CA GLY A 154 -4.50 -6.66 14.73
C GLY A 154 -4.83 -5.30 15.32
N GLY A 155 -6.10 -4.92 15.22
CA GLY A 155 -6.64 -3.68 15.76
C GLY A 155 -8.15 -3.63 15.60
N ILE A 156 -8.77 -2.51 15.91
CA ILE A 156 -10.23 -2.35 15.76
C ILE A 156 -10.60 -2.54 14.27
N GLY A 157 -11.39 -3.57 13.98
CA GLY A 157 -11.81 -3.94 12.63
C GLY A 157 -10.81 -4.80 11.84
N PHE A 158 -9.62 -5.05 12.40
CA PHE A 158 -8.58 -5.90 11.79
C PHE A 158 -8.23 -7.05 12.73
N PRO A 159 -8.48 -8.33 12.34
CA PRO A 159 -8.26 -9.46 13.22
C PRO A 159 -6.78 -9.64 13.58
N SER A 160 -6.53 -10.08 14.80
CA SER A 160 -5.24 -10.62 15.21
C SER A 160 -4.96 -11.89 14.41
N LEU A 161 -3.70 -12.13 14.07
CA LEU A 161 -3.24 -13.33 13.38
C LEU A 161 -2.36 -14.20 14.29
N ARG A 162 -2.28 -13.85 15.58
CA ARG A 162 -1.47 -14.53 16.60
C ARG A 162 -2.29 -15.36 17.57
N ASP A 163 -3.58 -15.11 17.63
CA ASP A 163 -4.48 -15.86 18.49
C ASP A 163 -5.03 -17.10 17.78
N LYS A 164 -5.94 -17.80 18.45
CA LYS A 164 -6.57 -19.02 17.94
C LYS A 164 -7.98 -18.79 17.42
N ASP A 165 -8.42 -17.53 17.42
CA ASP A 165 -9.75 -17.16 16.93
C ASP A 165 -9.69 -16.73 15.47
N TRP A 166 -10.20 -17.58 14.61
CA TRP A 166 -10.19 -17.42 13.15
C TRP A 166 -11.58 -17.31 12.59
N LEU A 167 -11.93 -16.16 12.01
CA LEU A 167 -13.24 -15.91 11.42
C LEU A 167 -13.60 -16.92 10.31
N TYR A 168 -12.62 -17.29 9.48
CA TYR A 168 -12.82 -18.21 8.34
C TYR A 168 -12.10 -19.56 8.50
N GLY A 169 -11.40 -19.76 9.59
CA GLY A 169 -10.58 -20.92 9.86
C GLY A 169 -9.07 -20.62 9.82
N GLY A 170 -8.33 -21.28 10.73
CA GLY A 170 -6.88 -21.12 10.90
C GLY A 170 -6.07 -22.24 10.25
N GLU A 171 -6.69 -23.11 9.46
CA GLU A 171 -6.00 -24.14 8.70
C GLU A 171 -5.10 -23.50 7.64
N PRO A 172 -3.88 -24.01 7.40
CA PRO A 172 -2.90 -23.39 6.52
C PRO A 172 -3.44 -23.03 5.13
N GLU A 173 -4.20 -23.93 4.53
CA GLU A 173 -4.80 -23.73 3.20
C GLU A 173 -5.90 -22.67 3.22
N THR A 174 -6.64 -22.55 4.31
CA THR A 174 -7.67 -21.52 4.48
C THR A 174 -7.04 -20.13 4.64
N ILE A 175 -5.90 -20.04 5.34
CA ILE A 175 -5.10 -18.82 5.45
C ILE A 175 -4.57 -18.43 4.06
N LYS A 176 -4.01 -19.39 3.29
CA LYS A 176 -3.57 -19.15 1.90
C LYS A 176 -4.71 -18.66 1.03
N ALA A 177 -5.87 -19.29 1.08
CA ALA A 177 -7.06 -18.87 0.33
C ALA A 177 -7.51 -17.45 0.73
N SER A 178 -7.43 -17.09 2.02
CA SER A 178 -7.76 -15.76 2.50
C SER A 178 -6.80 -14.69 1.96
N ILE A 179 -5.52 -15.02 1.82
CA ILE A 179 -4.51 -14.13 1.23
C ILE A 179 -4.72 -14.01 -0.28
N MET A 180 -4.92 -15.13 -0.97
CA MET A 180 -5.04 -15.16 -2.42
C MET A 180 -6.30 -14.45 -2.91
N ASP A 181 -7.45 -14.78 -2.35
CA ASP A 181 -8.76 -14.37 -2.86
C ASP A 181 -9.41 -13.23 -2.06
N GLY A 182 -8.80 -12.89 -0.91
CA GLY A 182 -9.38 -11.90 0.00
C GLY A 182 -10.61 -12.42 0.74
N ARG A 183 -11.19 -11.57 1.58
CA ARG A 183 -12.43 -11.85 2.32
C ARG A 183 -13.34 -10.63 2.35
N ASN A 184 -14.64 -10.88 2.27
CA ASN A 184 -15.67 -9.86 2.44
C ASN A 184 -16.63 -10.33 3.54
N GLY A 185 -16.55 -9.67 4.70
CA GLY A 185 -17.45 -9.92 5.83
C GLY A 185 -18.53 -8.85 5.89
N VAL A 186 -19.78 -9.27 6.01
CA VAL A 186 -20.91 -8.34 6.15
C VAL A 186 -21.81 -8.85 7.28
N MET A 187 -21.98 -8.04 8.32
CA MET A 187 -23.05 -8.17 9.29
C MET A 187 -24.08 -7.07 8.97
N PRO A 188 -25.29 -7.42 8.56
CA PRO A 188 -26.30 -6.43 8.24
C PRO A 188 -26.74 -5.65 9.48
N ALA A 189 -27.28 -4.44 9.30
CA ALA A 189 -27.95 -3.70 10.35
C ALA A 189 -29.24 -4.41 10.77
N LEU A 190 -29.34 -4.82 12.01
CA LEU A 190 -30.46 -5.59 12.55
C LEU A 190 -31.30 -4.81 13.58
N GLY A 191 -31.05 -3.50 13.72
CA GLY A 191 -31.72 -2.67 14.71
C GLY A 191 -33.25 -2.75 14.68
N SER A 192 -33.85 -2.70 13.48
CA SER A 192 -35.31 -2.82 13.33
C SER A 192 -35.83 -4.23 13.67
N ALA A 193 -35.06 -5.26 13.32
CA ALA A 193 -35.43 -6.66 13.55
C ALA A 193 -35.46 -7.05 15.05
N VAL A 194 -34.61 -6.38 15.87
CA VAL A 194 -34.58 -6.64 17.31
C VAL A 194 -35.44 -5.68 18.14
N GLY A 195 -36.12 -4.71 17.50
CA GLY A 195 -36.99 -3.73 18.18
C GLY A 195 -36.27 -2.43 18.56
N GLY A 196 -35.36 -1.96 17.71
CA GLY A 196 -34.69 -0.67 17.88
C GLY A 196 -33.58 -0.66 18.93
N PRO A 197 -33.21 0.52 19.44
CA PRO A 197 -32.11 0.68 20.40
C PRO A 197 -32.28 -0.12 21.70
N GLU A 198 -33.50 -0.17 22.23
CA GLU A 198 -33.77 -0.94 23.45
C GLU A 198 -33.61 -2.44 23.23
N GLY A 199 -34.15 -2.96 22.11
CA GLY A 199 -33.98 -4.37 21.75
C GLY A 199 -32.51 -4.72 21.46
N ALA A 200 -31.75 -3.83 20.82
CA ALA A 200 -30.32 -3.98 20.61
C ALA A 200 -29.55 -4.03 21.95
N THR A 201 -29.93 -3.21 22.91
CA THR A 201 -29.37 -3.21 24.29
C THR A 201 -29.64 -4.55 24.99
N GLN A 202 -30.85 -5.09 24.85
CA GLN A 202 -31.23 -6.38 25.44
C GLN A 202 -30.39 -7.52 24.81
N VAL A 203 -30.28 -7.56 23.46
CA VAL A 203 -29.43 -8.53 22.75
C VAL A 203 -27.97 -8.40 23.13
N ALA A 204 -27.45 -7.17 23.25
CA ALA A 204 -26.07 -6.93 23.68
C ALA A 204 -25.80 -7.53 25.07
N ASN A 205 -26.70 -7.34 26.04
CA ASN A 205 -26.57 -7.96 27.36
C ASN A 205 -26.61 -9.50 27.31
N TYR A 206 -27.45 -10.07 26.46
CA TYR A 206 -27.44 -11.52 26.24
C TYR A 206 -26.11 -12.00 25.65
N VAL A 207 -25.59 -11.33 24.62
CA VAL A 207 -24.29 -11.64 24.01
C VAL A 207 -23.15 -11.51 25.04
N MET A 208 -23.16 -10.48 25.87
CA MET A 208 -22.19 -10.33 26.98
C MET A 208 -22.30 -11.48 27.98
N SER A 209 -23.52 -12.00 28.23
CA SER A 209 -23.72 -13.17 29.10
C SER A 209 -23.11 -14.46 28.52
N LEU A 210 -23.09 -14.61 27.19
CA LEU A 210 -22.49 -15.77 26.50
C LEU A 210 -20.96 -15.82 26.70
N SER A 211 -20.32 -14.65 26.73
CA SER A 211 -18.87 -14.51 26.95
C SER A 211 -18.47 -14.33 28.43
N GLY A 212 -19.40 -14.48 29.36
CA GLY A 212 -19.15 -14.34 30.80
C GLY A 212 -18.84 -12.92 31.26
N ARG A 213 -19.11 -11.91 30.44
CA ARG A 213 -18.85 -10.49 30.77
C ARG A 213 -19.91 -9.92 31.70
N PRO A 214 -19.58 -8.89 32.50
CA PRO A 214 -20.58 -8.19 33.32
C PRO A 214 -21.72 -7.66 32.46
N HIS A 215 -22.95 -7.97 32.81
CA HIS A 215 -24.16 -7.63 32.05
C HIS A 215 -25.39 -7.45 32.96
N ASP A 216 -26.42 -6.81 32.45
CA ASP A 216 -27.74 -6.74 33.08
C ASP A 216 -28.48 -8.05 32.83
N THR A 217 -28.69 -8.84 33.87
CA THR A 217 -29.32 -10.16 33.81
C THR A 217 -30.77 -10.11 33.34
N ILE A 218 -31.52 -9.04 33.68
CA ILE A 218 -32.92 -8.87 33.25
C ILE A 218 -32.96 -8.60 31.74
N LYS A 219 -32.13 -7.70 31.26
CA LYS A 219 -32.04 -7.40 29.84
C LYS A 219 -31.54 -8.63 29.04
N ALA A 220 -30.63 -9.40 29.59
CA ALA A 220 -30.13 -10.63 28.95
C ALA A 220 -31.23 -11.67 28.71
N VAL A 221 -32.18 -11.82 29.68
CA VAL A 221 -33.34 -12.70 29.51
C VAL A 221 -34.21 -12.30 28.31
N PHE A 222 -34.54 -11.01 28.18
CA PHE A 222 -35.28 -10.50 27.02
C PHE A 222 -34.46 -10.52 25.73
N GLY A 223 -33.15 -10.35 25.82
CA GLY A 223 -32.22 -10.42 24.69
C GLY A 223 -32.13 -11.82 24.10
N LYS A 224 -32.22 -12.86 24.92
CA LYS A 224 -32.16 -14.25 24.48
C LYS A 224 -33.27 -14.59 23.45
N ASP A 225 -34.50 -14.15 23.69
CA ASP A 225 -35.60 -14.39 22.76
C ASP A 225 -35.41 -13.65 21.43
N LYS A 226 -34.76 -12.49 21.45
CA LYS A 226 -34.45 -11.69 20.26
C LYS A 226 -33.22 -12.19 19.49
N PHE A 227 -32.34 -12.95 20.15
CA PHE A 227 -31.10 -13.47 19.54
C PHE A 227 -31.38 -14.47 18.40
N VAL A 228 -32.58 -14.97 18.25
CA VAL A 228 -32.98 -15.87 17.18
C VAL A 228 -32.64 -15.34 15.79
N VAL A 229 -32.71 -14.00 15.57
CA VAL A 229 -32.33 -13.39 14.29
C VAL A 229 -30.83 -13.39 14.06
N CYS A 230 -30.04 -13.45 15.12
CA CYS A 230 -28.57 -13.49 15.09
C CYS A 230 -28.05 -14.92 14.90
N ALA A 231 -28.81 -15.91 15.41
CA ALA A 231 -28.46 -17.31 15.39
C ALA A 231 -28.29 -17.89 13.98
N ALA A 232 -28.93 -17.28 12.98
CA ALA A 232 -28.77 -17.68 11.57
C ALA A 232 -27.30 -17.61 11.09
N CYS A 233 -26.53 -16.63 11.59
CA CYS A 233 -25.13 -16.49 11.26
C CYS A 233 -24.20 -16.93 12.39
N HIS A 234 -24.53 -16.58 13.65
CA HIS A 234 -23.66 -16.82 14.80
C HIS A 234 -23.90 -18.16 15.50
N GLY A 235 -24.84 -18.97 15.01
CA GLY A 235 -25.25 -20.23 15.68
C GLY A 235 -26.17 -19.97 16.86
N SER A 236 -27.01 -20.96 17.20
CA SER A 236 -27.94 -20.90 18.37
C SER A 236 -27.17 -20.87 19.71
N ASP A 237 -25.96 -21.37 19.72
CA ASP A 237 -25.01 -21.38 20.84
C ASP A 237 -24.05 -20.17 20.86
N GLY A 238 -24.13 -19.31 19.84
CA GLY A 238 -23.28 -18.12 19.72
C GLY A 238 -21.84 -18.39 19.30
N LYS A 239 -21.46 -19.63 18.92
CA LYS A 239 -20.07 -20.01 18.60
C LYS A 239 -19.60 -19.59 17.21
N GLY A 240 -20.44 -18.88 16.47
CA GLY A 240 -20.09 -18.37 15.15
C GLY A 240 -20.22 -19.39 14.03
N ASN A 241 -19.81 -18.99 12.83
CA ASN A 241 -19.82 -19.83 11.64
C ASN A 241 -18.67 -19.46 10.71
N LYS A 242 -17.63 -20.28 10.66
CA LYS A 242 -16.42 -20.06 9.84
C LYS A 242 -16.72 -20.00 8.34
N ALA A 243 -17.76 -20.68 7.86
CA ALA A 243 -18.12 -20.63 6.45
C ALA A 243 -18.63 -19.23 6.03
N LEU A 244 -19.27 -18.52 6.96
CA LEU A 244 -19.79 -17.17 6.75
C LEU A 244 -18.83 -16.07 7.26
N GLY A 245 -17.79 -16.44 7.99
CA GLY A 245 -16.95 -15.48 8.71
C GLY A 245 -17.65 -14.79 9.86
N ALA A 246 -18.69 -15.43 10.41
CA ALA A 246 -19.41 -14.93 11.58
C ALA A 246 -18.64 -15.29 12.87
N PRO A 247 -18.21 -14.29 13.68
CA PRO A 247 -17.39 -14.53 14.86
C PRO A 247 -18.11 -15.33 15.95
N ASN A 248 -17.30 -16.01 16.75
CA ASN A 248 -17.70 -16.57 18.03
C ASN A 248 -18.03 -15.42 19.00
N LEU A 249 -19.17 -15.51 19.66
CA LEU A 249 -19.66 -14.52 20.63
C LEU A 249 -19.55 -15.02 22.08
N THR A 250 -18.91 -16.19 22.28
CA THR A 250 -18.80 -16.83 23.59
C THR A 250 -17.43 -16.69 24.23
N ASP A 251 -16.48 -16.02 23.55
CA ASP A 251 -15.12 -15.78 24.01
C ASP A 251 -14.86 -14.31 24.33
N ASP A 252 -13.59 -13.98 24.64
CA ASP A 252 -13.16 -12.61 24.98
C ASP A 252 -12.57 -11.83 23.79
N ILE A 253 -12.60 -12.38 22.57
CA ILE A 253 -11.99 -11.80 21.38
C ILE A 253 -13.03 -11.00 20.59
N TRP A 254 -12.84 -9.69 20.52
CA TRP A 254 -13.81 -8.75 19.98
C TRP A 254 -13.19 -7.83 18.92
N LEU A 255 -13.50 -8.08 17.67
CA LEU A 255 -12.95 -7.34 16.54
C LEU A 255 -13.28 -5.84 16.56
N TYR A 256 -14.44 -5.45 17.06
CA TYR A 256 -14.92 -4.06 17.15
C TYR A 256 -15.10 -3.56 18.59
N GLY A 257 -14.63 -4.33 19.56
CA GLY A 257 -14.79 -4.06 20.97
C GLY A 257 -15.97 -4.78 21.60
N GLY A 258 -15.77 -5.26 22.84
CA GLY A 258 -16.74 -6.05 23.61
C GLY A 258 -17.50 -5.27 24.68
N SER A 259 -17.51 -3.92 24.64
CA SER A 259 -18.37 -3.11 25.50
C SER A 259 -19.82 -3.18 25.04
N GLN A 260 -20.77 -2.95 25.97
CA GLN A 260 -22.19 -2.91 25.63
C GLN A 260 -22.46 -1.96 24.45
N ASP A 261 -21.88 -0.75 24.49
CA ASP A 261 -22.11 0.28 23.48
C ASP A 261 -21.56 -0.14 22.11
N ALA A 262 -20.37 -0.79 22.05
CA ALA A 262 -19.79 -1.30 20.81
C ALA A 262 -20.64 -2.43 20.20
N ILE A 263 -21.21 -3.28 21.03
CA ILE A 263 -22.10 -4.36 20.58
C ILE A 263 -23.42 -3.78 20.10
N VAL A 264 -24.02 -2.84 20.82
CA VAL A 264 -25.27 -2.13 20.43
C VAL A 264 -25.05 -1.43 19.08
N GLU A 265 -23.95 -0.67 18.94
CA GLU A 265 -23.57 -0.02 17.69
C GLU A 265 -23.48 -1.01 16.53
N THR A 266 -22.85 -2.17 16.78
CA THR A 266 -22.71 -3.23 15.78
C THR A 266 -24.08 -3.80 15.37
N ILE A 267 -25.01 -4.00 16.30
CA ILE A 267 -26.34 -4.51 16.01
C ILE A 267 -27.17 -3.49 15.23
N LEU A 268 -27.11 -2.22 15.64
CA LEU A 268 -27.91 -1.16 15.02
C LEU A 268 -27.48 -0.84 13.59
N ASN A 269 -26.16 -0.71 13.36
CA ASN A 269 -25.62 -0.18 12.11
C ASN A 269 -24.97 -1.25 11.23
N GLY A 270 -24.78 -2.46 11.77
CA GLY A 270 -24.06 -3.53 11.08
C GLY A 270 -22.56 -3.25 11.01
N ARG A 271 -21.85 -4.17 10.36
CA ARG A 271 -20.40 -4.05 10.10
C ARG A 271 -20.06 -4.55 8.68
N LYS A 272 -19.09 -3.92 8.07
CA LYS A 272 -18.55 -4.35 6.78
C LYS A 272 -17.04 -4.30 6.85
N GLY A 273 -16.40 -5.43 6.65
CA GLY A 273 -14.95 -5.59 6.58
C GLY A 273 -14.54 -6.18 5.24
N GLN A 274 -13.41 -5.73 4.71
CA GLN A 274 -12.85 -6.27 3.48
C GLN A 274 -11.34 -6.48 3.65
N MET A 275 -10.88 -7.70 3.40
CA MET A 275 -9.48 -8.01 3.12
C MET A 275 -9.33 -8.15 1.61
N PRO A 276 -8.50 -7.33 0.94
CA PRO A 276 -8.33 -7.42 -0.50
C PRO A 276 -7.61 -8.71 -0.92
N ALA A 277 -7.89 -9.16 -2.15
CA ALA A 277 -7.15 -10.26 -2.77
C ALA A 277 -5.73 -9.82 -3.11
N HIS A 278 -4.75 -10.68 -2.84
CA HIS A 278 -3.33 -10.40 -3.06
C HIS A 278 -2.70 -11.24 -4.20
N LYS A 279 -3.48 -12.10 -4.85
CA LYS A 279 -3.00 -13.03 -5.87
C LYS A 279 -2.32 -12.36 -7.06
N ASP A 280 -2.87 -11.24 -7.53
CA ASP A 280 -2.44 -10.62 -8.79
C ASP A 280 -1.05 -9.98 -8.69
N PHE A 281 -0.66 -9.53 -7.51
CA PHE A 281 0.64 -8.88 -7.33
C PHE A 281 1.66 -9.71 -6.54
N LEU A 282 1.22 -10.58 -5.61
CA LEU A 282 2.13 -11.48 -4.90
C LEU A 282 2.46 -12.73 -5.70
N GLY A 283 1.48 -13.24 -6.43
CA GLY A 283 1.53 -14.58 -7.01
C GLY A 283 1.41 -15.69 -5.96
N GLU A 284 1.16 -16.90 -6.43
CA GLU A 284 0.88 -18.04 -5.55
C GLU A 284 2.06 -18.43 -4.65
N ALA A 285 3.27 -18.44 -5.20
CA ALA A 285 4.44 -18.91 -4.47
C ALA A 285 4.84 -18.01 -3.28
N LYS A 286 4.72 -16.68 -3.42
CA LYS A 286 4.93 -15.76 -2.30
C LYS A 286 3.80 -15.81 -1.29
N ALA A 287 2.54 -15.93 -1.77
CA ALA A 287 1.38 -16.09 -0.90
C ALA A 287 1.46 -17.38 -0.08
N HIS A 288 2.03 -18.45 -0.64
CA HIS A 288 2.27 -19.70 0.06
C HIS A 288 3.23 -19.53 1.24
N VAL A 289 4.39 -18.91 1.00
CA VAL A 289 5.37 -18.64 2.09
C VAL A 289 4.79 -17.68 3.13
N LEU A 290 4.04 -16.67 2.70
CA LEU A 290 3.36 -15.75 3.60
C LEU A 290 2.30 -16.45 4.46
N ALA A 291 1.51 -17.36 3.88
CA ALA A 291 0.52 -18.15 4.61
C ALA A 291 1.18 -19.06 5.65
N ALA A 292 2.29 -19.70 5.29
CA ALA A 292 3.07 -20.51 6.22
C ALA A 292 3.59 -19.69 7.41
N TYR A 293 4.08 -18.47 7.15
CA TYR A 293 4.48 -17.55 8.22
C TYR A 293 3.31 -17.19 9.14
N VAL A 294 2.17 -16.75 8.56
CA VAL A 294 0.97 -16.39 9.35
C VAL A 294 0.47 -17.58 10.17
N TYR A 295 0.46 -18.78 9.59
CA TYR A 295 0.12 -20.00 10.32
C TYR A 295 1.05 -20.23 11.52
N SER A 296 2.35 -20.05 11.33
CA SER A 296 3.34 -20.23 12.42
C SER A 296 3.11 -19.29 13.61
N LEU A 297 2.53 -18.09 13.39
CA LEU A 297 2.26 -17.13 14.46
C LEU A 297 1.18 -17.59 15.46
N SER A 298 0.22 -18.40 14.99
CA SER A 298 -0.87 -18.92 15.82
C SER A 298 -0.54 -20.26 16.50
N VAL A 299 0.41 -21.00 15.92
CA VAL A 299 0.83 -22.31 16.46
C VAL A 299 1.88 -22.17 17.56
N GLU A 300 2.76 -21.18 17.43
CA GLU A 300 3.78 -20.82 18.44
C GLU A 300 3.46 -19.45 19.06
N PRO A 301 2.58 -19.38 20.08
CA PRO A 301 2.29 -18.10 20.74
C PRO A 301 3.54 -17.57 21.45
N GLY A 302 4.05 -16.44 21.01
CA GLY A 302 5.21 -15.77 21.61
C GLY A 302 6.35 -15.46 20.66
N VAL A 303 6.35 -15.94 19.43
CA VAL A 303 7.29 -15.49 18.40
C VAL A 303 6.79 -14.17 17.81
N ALA A 304 7.03 -13.08 18.54
CA ALA A 304 6.85 -11.74 17.96
C ALA A 304 7.82 -11.56 16.78
N PRO A 305 7.43 -10.85 15.71
CA PRO A 305 8.33 -10.50 14.62
C PRO A 305 9.62 -9.90 15.19
N SER A 306 10.79 -10.41 14.79
CA SER A 306 12.04 -9.93 15.34
C SER A 306 12.28 -8.49 14.89
N GLN A 307 12.37 -7.54 15.81
CA GLN A 307 12.71 -6.13 15.51
C GLN A 307 14.13 -5.96 14.92
N LYS A 308 14.86 -7.05 14.66
CA LYS A 308 16.24 -7.05 14.14
C LYS A 308 16.34 -6.89 12.61
N ALA A 309 15.26 -6.89 11.84
CA ALA A 309 15.35 -6.83 10.38
C ALA A 309 15.55 -5.41 9.79
N TYR A 310 15.42 -4.37 10.58
CA TYR A 310 15.68 -2.99 10.14
C TYR A 310 17.01 -2.50 10.71
N GLY A 311 18.13 -2.72 10.03
CA GLY A 311 19.37 -2.06 10.42
C GLY A 311 20.69 -2.76 10.13
N ALA A 312 20.76 -3.78 9.31
CA ALA A 312 22.05 -4.26 8.82
C ALA A 312 22.33 -3.70 7.41
N PRO A 313 23.40 -2.88 7.22
CA PRO A 313 23.81 -2.49 5.88
C PRO A 313 24.25 -3.77 5.15
N GLN A 314 23.74 -3.94 3.92
CA GLN A 314 24.24 -4.97 3.01
C GLN A 314 25.73 -4.72 2.80
N GLN A 315 26.57 -5.51 3.44
CA GLN A 315 27.98 -5.57 3.12
C GLN A 315 28.13 -6.13 1.72
N SER A 316 28.55 -5.24 0.84
CA SER A 316 29.33 -5.43 -0.38
C SER A 316 29.52 -6.87 -0.85
N LEU A 317 28.80 -7.23 -1.92
CA LEU A 317 29.31 -8.17 -2.91
C LEU A 317 30.20 -7.39 -3.90
N GLU A 318 31.38 -6.97 -3.45
CA GLU A 318 32.52 -6.71 -4.30
C GLU A 318 33.35 -8.00 -4.39
N LYS A 319 33.76 -8.30 -5.62
CA LYS A 319 34.76 -9.28 -6.11
C LYS A 319 34.23 -10.69 -6.45
N LYS A 320 33.89 -10.90 -7.70
CA LYS A 320 34.82 -11.43 -8.71
C LYS A 320 34.22 -11.20 -10.10
#